data_f854785507135fa23e292abddae95203
#
_entry.id   f854785507135fa23e292abddae95203
#
_cell.length_a   1.000
_cell.length_b   1.000
_cell.length_c   1.000
_cell.angle_alpha   90.00
_cell.angle_beta   90.00
_cell.angle_gamma   90.00
#
_symmetry.space_group_name_H-M   'P 1'
#
loop_
_entity.id
_entity.type
_entity.pdbx_description
1 polymer ?
#
loop_
_entity_poly.entity_id
_entity_poly.type
_entity_poly.pdbx_seq_one_letter_code
_entity_poly.pdbx_strand_id
1 'polypeptide(L)'
;LCSPHNPVGHVWKEAELLGILELCRRYDVLVVSDEIHQDIVFNGNEHLSCLRFPEYLDRTILLTSGSKTFNIAGLQNSFAVIPNDTLGKKFDAYVKTVRIKKGVSLGYIAAEAGFREGAPWLEEVLEYLKGNYDLLKKTLTDALPEIHIDPLESTYMIWVDLSAYVKPEQVV
;
A
#
# COMPACT_ATOMS: atom_id res chain seq x y z
N LEU A 1 0.20 -0.35 10.18
CA LEU A 1 -0.36 0.68 9.33
C LEU A 1 -0.26 0.24 7.88
N CYS A 2 -1.35 0.34 7.11
CA CYS A 2 -1.35 0.11 5.66
C CYS A 2 -1.51 1.46 4.98
N SER A 3 -0.52 1.89 4.18
CA SER A 3 -0.46 3.24 3.60
C SER A 3 0.14 3.22 2.19
N PRO A 4 -0.64 3.47 1.14
CA PRO A 4 -2.10 3.66 1.10
C PRO A 4 -2.89 2.45 1.61
N HIS A 5 -4.15 2.69 2.05
CA HIS A 5 -4.91 1.67 2.75
C HIS A 5 -5.61 0.70 1.79
N ASN A 6 -5.17 -0.54 1.81
CA ASN A 6 -5.81 -1.66 1.12
C ASN A 6 -6.83 -2.35 2.06
N PRO A 7 -8.09 -2.61 1.66
CA PRO A 7 -8.63 -2.51 0.30
C PRO A 7 -9.42 -1.22 -0.02
N VAL A 8 -9.58 -0.31 0.93
CA VAL A 8 -10.47 0.86 0.80
C VAL A 8 -9.93 1.91 -0.18
N GLY A 9 -8.61 1.95 -0.40
CA GLY A 9 -7.99 2.90 -1.31
C GLY A 9 -7.72 4.29 -0.72
N HIS A 10 -7.84 4.45 0.61
CA HIS A 10 -7.57 5.73 1.27
C HIS A 10 -6.09 6.10 1.23
N VAL A 11 -5.79 7.35 0.86
CA VAL A 11 -4.45 7.95 0.95
C VAL A 11 -4.37 8.82 2.20
N TRP A 12 -3.61 8.35 3.19
CA TRP A 12 -3.44 9.03 4.47
C TRP A 12 -2.88 10.44 4.28
N LYS A 13 -3.53 11.42 4.90
CA LYS A 13 -3.06 12.80 4.88
C LYS A 13 -2.03 13.03 5.98
N GLU A 14 -1.20 14.06 5.83
CA GLU A 14 -0.11 14.36 6.78
C GLU A 14 -0.60 14.45 8.23
N ALA A 15 -1.70 15.14 8.47
CA ALA A 15 -2.26 15.29 9.82
C ALA A 15 -2.73 13.96 10.43
N GLU A 16 -3.25 13.04 9.62
CA GLU A 16 -3.67 11.71 10.06
C GLU A 16 -2.44 10.86 10.43
N LEU A 17 -1.41 10.84 9.56
CA LEU A 17 -0.17 10.13 9.82
C LEU A 17 0.52 10.66 11.08
N LEU A 18 0.66 11.97 11.23
CA LEU A 18 1.24 12.60 12.42
C LEU A 18 0.46 12.23 13.67
N GLY A 19 -0.87 12.22 13.63
CA GLY A 19 -1.71 11.80 14.74
C GLY A 19 -1.43 10.35 15.16
N ILE A 20 -1.31 9.42 14.21
CA ILE A 20 -0.99 8.02 14.47
C ILE A 20 0.43 7.88 15.03
N LEU A 21 1.41 8.52 14.41
CA LEU A 21 2.83 8.44 14.81
C LEU A 21 3.04 9.01 16.22
N GLU A 22 2.36 10.12 16.57
CA GLU A 22 2.42 10.72 17.89
C GLU A 22 1.81 9.82 18.97
N LEU A 23 0.68 9.17 18.68
CA LEU A 23 0.10 8.17 19.57
C LEU A 23 1.06 6.98 19.78
N CYS A 24 1.66 6.48 18.71
CA CYS A 24 2.64 5.40 18.79
C CYS A 24 3.87 5.81 19.61
N ARG A 25 4.35 7.05 19.47
CA ARG A 25 5.43 7.58 20.30
C ARG A 25 5.03 7.67 21.76
N ARG A 26 3.85 8.22 22.04
CA ARG A 26 3.33 8.43 23.40
C ARG A 26 3.15 7.13 24.18
N TYR A 27 2.75 6.05 23.49
CA TYR A 27 2.46 4.76 24.10
C TYR A 27 3.55 3.71 23.85
N ASP A 28 4.72 4.12 23.36
CA ASP A 28 5.88 3.27 23.06
C ASP A 28 5.55 2.08 22.13
N VAL A 29 4.76 2.36 21.07
CA VAL A 29 4.36 1.37 20.07
C VAL A 29 5.27 1.47 18.84
N LEU A 30 5.76 0.33 18.33
CA LEU A 30 6.45 0.27 17.06
C LEU A 30 5.45 0.43 15.91
N VAL A 31 5.86 1.18 14.89
CA VAL A 31 5.10 1.36 13.66
C VAL A 31 5.69 0.47 12.57
N VAL A 32 4.90 -0.48 12.07
CA VAL A 32 5.19 -1.21 10.84
C VAL A 32 4.29 -0.65 9.76
N SER A 33 4.86 0.13 8.84
CA SER A 33 4.14 0.75 7.73
C SER A 33 4.29 -0.12 6.48
N ASP A 34 3.20 -0.72 6.04
CA ASP A 34 3.13 -1.41 4.76
C ASP A 34 2.77 -0.41 3.67
N GLU A 35 3.78 -0.03 2.87
CA GLU A 35 3.67 0.97 1.82
C GLU A 35 3.75 0.36 0.41
N ILE A 36 3.39 -0.92 0.27
CA ILE A 36 3.51 -1.65 -0.99
C ILE A 36 2.66 -1.05 -2.14
N HIS A 37 1.65 -0.25 -1.84
CA HIS A 37 0.79 0.43 -2.82
C HIS A 37 1.20 1.90 -3.08
N GLN A 38 2.34 2.35 -2.59
CA GLN A 38 2.79 3.75 -2.61
C GLN A 38 2.78 4.41 -3.99
N ASP A 39 3.03 3.65 -5.05
CA ASP A 39 3.12 4.17 -6.42
C ASP A 39 1.79 4.12 -7.18
N ILE A 40 0.75 3.52 -6.58
CA ILE A 40 -0.58 3.38 -7.20
C ILE A 40 -1.52 4.38 -6.54
N VAL A 41 -1.42 5.64 -6.96
CA VAL A 41 -2.21 6.77 -6.46
C VAL A 41 -2.86 7.52 -7.62
N PHE A 42 -4.04 8.09 -7.39
CA PHE A 42 -4.89 8.68 -8.42
C PHE A 42 -5.36 10.08 -8.04
N ASN A 43 -5.88 10.80 -9.03
CA ASN A 43 -6.60 12.06 -8.85
C ASN A 43 -5.82 13.15 -8.11
N GLY A 44 -4.51 13.24 -8.34
CA GLY A 44 -3.63 14.23 -7.72
C GLY A 44 -3.33 13.99 -6.24
N ASN A 45 -3.70 12.81 -5.70
CA ASN A 45 -3.21 12.40 -4.39
C ASN A 45 -1.73 12.06 -4.45
N GLU A 46 -1.03 12.29 -3.35
CA GLU A 46 0.37 11.92 -3.16
C GLU A 46 0.49 11.01 -1.95
N HIS A 47 1.24 9.92 -2.11
CA HIS A 47 1.61 9.07 -0.99
C HIS A 47 2.64 9.77 -0.10
N LEU A 48 2.39 9.79 1.19
CA LEU A 48 3.34 10.26 2.20
C LEU A 48 3.89 9.05 2.96
N SER A 49 5.19 8.78 2.78
CA SER A 49 5.86 7.74 3.54
C SER A 49 6.04 8.14 5.01
N CYS A 50 5.84 7.18 5.93
CA CYS A 50 6.16 7.37 7.34
C CYS A 50 7.63 7.72 7.59
N LEU A 51 8.54 7.43 6.66
CA LEU A 51 9.94 7.81 6.77
C LEU A 51 10.21 9.31 6.55
N ARG A 52 9.22 10.08 6.13
CA ARG A 52 9.34 11.56 6.01
C ARG A 52 9.34 12.29 7.35
N PHE A 53 9.06 11.59 8.44
CA PHE A 53 8.93 12.18 9.78
C PHE A 53 10.12 11.78 10.66
N PRO A 54 11.22 12.56 10.68
CA PRO A 54 12.48 12.21 11.36
C PRO A 54 12.32 11.89 12.85
N GLU A 55 11.35 12.54 13.51
CA GLU A 55 11.10 12.40 14.94
C GLU A 55 10.56 11.02 15.34
N TYR A 56 10.16 10.18 14.37
CA TYR A 56 9.57 8.86 14.61
C TYR A 56 10.35 7.71 13.97
N LEU A 57 11.52 8.00 13.37
CA LEU A 57 12.35 6.99 12.70
C LEU A 57 12.91 5.94 13.65
N ASP A 58 13.07 6.28 14.92
CA ASP A 58 13.55 5.37 15.96
C ASP A 58 12.64 4.16 16.19
N ARG A 59 11.37 4.25 15.80
CA ARG A 59 10.32 3.25 15.99
C ARG A 59 9.57 2.85 14.72
N THR A 60 10.04 3.26 13.55
CA THR A 60 9.37 2.98 12.27
C THR A 60 10.09 1.91 11.47
N ILE A 61 9.33 0.94 10.98
CA ILE A 61 9.75 -0.05 9.99
C ILE A 61 8.86 0.15 8.77
N LEU A 62 9.44 0.43 7.62
CA LEU A 62 8.73 0.49 6.36
C LEU A 62 8.90 -0.84 5.62
N LEU A 63 7.80 -1.38 5.10
CA LEU A 63 7.77 -2.54 4.23
C LEU A 63 7.26 -2.12 2.86
N THR A 64 7.99 -2.50 1.80
CA THR A 64 7.55 -2.20 0.43
C THR A 64 8.14 -3.17 -0.59
N SER A 65 7.69 -3.06 -1.83
CA SER A 65 8.10 -3.91 -2.96
C SER A 65 7.65 -3.28 -4.28
N GLY A 66 8.35 -3.56 -5.36
CA GLY A 66 7.86 -3.32 -6.73
C GLY A 66 6.75 -4.29 -7.18
N SER A 67 6.35 -5.24 -6.33
CA SER A 67 5.41 -6.30 -6.68
C SER A 67 4.04 -5.80 -7.14
N LYS A 68 3.52 -4.76 -6.50
CA LYS A 68 2.22 -4.17 -6.86
C LYS A 68 2.37 -3.12 -7.96
N THR A 69 3.41 -2.30 -7.86
CA THR A 69 3.73 -1.26 -8.83
C THR A 69 3.92 -1.81 -10.24
N PHE A 70 4.66 -2.92 -10.37
CA PHE A 70 5.07 -3.51 -11.67
C PHE A 70 4.45 -4.87 -11.95
N ASN A 71 3.44 -5.29 -11.18
CA ASN A 71 2.74 -6.58 -11.36
C ASN A 71 3.68 -7.81 -11.35
N ILE A 72 4.69 -7.81 -10.47
CA ILE A 72 5.70 -8.87 -10.37
C ILE A 72 5.65 -9.66 -9.06
N ALA A 73 4.49 -9.75 -8.44
CA ALA A 73 4.30 -10.42 -7.14
C ALA A 73 4.76 -11.90 -7.16
N GLY A 74 4.60 -12.59 -8.30
CA GLY A 74 5.06 -13.98 -8.47
C GLY A 74 6.58 -14.17 -8.31
N LEU A 75 7.37 -13.09 -8.42
CA LEU A 75 8.82 -13.11 -8.24
C LEU A 75 9.27 -12.93 -6.78
N GLN A 76 8.33 -12.74 -5.85
CA GLN A 76 8.53 -12.76 -4.39
C GLN A 76 9.71 -11.90 -3.91
N ASN A 77 9.76 -10.64 -4.33
CA ASN A 77 10.74 -9.67 -3.90
C ASN A 77 10.08 -8.61 -3.01
N SER A 78 10.67 -8.33 -1.86
CA SER A 78 10.27 -7.24 -0.97
C SER A 78 11.45 -6.79 -0.13
N PHE A 79 11.37 -5.61 0.45
CA PHE A 79 12.39 -5.09 1.33
C PHE A 79 11.79 -4.31 2.51
N ALA A 80 12.54 -4.28 3.61
CA ALA A 80 12.24 -3.48 4.78
C ALA A 80 13.28 -2.36 4.91
N VAL A 81 12.82 -1.15 5.22
CA VAL A 81 13.69 -0.03 5.59
C VAL A 81 13.53 0.21 7.08
N ILE A 82 14.61 0.04 7.84
CA ILE A 82 14.62 0.14 9.30
C ILE A 82 15.72 1.14 9.70
N PRO A 83 15.37 2.43 9.89
CA PRO A 83 16.34 3.46 10.18
C PRO A 83 17.07 3.28 11.52
N ASN A 84 16.42 2.68 12.52
CA ASN A 84 17.02 2.40 13.82
C ASN A 84 17.92 1.18 13.76
N ASP A 85 19.25 1.37 13.90
CA ASP A 85 20.25 0.30 13.85
C ASP A 85 20.01 -0.83 14.86
N THR A 86 19.55 -0.50 16.08
CA THR A 86 19.30 -1.51 17.11
C THR A 86 18.11 -2.39 16.71
N LEU A 87 17.06 -1.79 16.19
CA LEU A 87 15.90 -2.50 15.70
C LEU A 87 16.26 -3.33 14.46
N GLY A 88 17.02 -2.77 13.52
CA GLY A 88 17.51 -3.47 12.33
C GLY A 88 18.31 -4.71 12.67
N LYS A 89 19.25 -4.62 13.63
CA LYS A 89 20.04 -5.76 14.10
C LYS A 89 19.16 -6.85 14.74
N LYS A 90 18.15 -6.48 15.50
CA LYS A 90 17.18 -7.46 16.07
C LYS A 90 16.39 -8.15 14.97
N PHE A 91 15.90 -7.39 13.99
CA PHE A 91 15.18 -7.91 12.84
C PHE A 91 16.04 -8.91 12.05
N ASP A 92 17.28 -8.54 11.70
CA ASP A 92 18.19 -9.40 10.96
C ASP A 92 18.53 -10.69 11.73
N ALA A 93 18.73 -10.59 13.03
CA ALA A 93 19.00 -11.76 13.88
C ALA A 93 17.81 -12.72 13.87
N TYR A 94 16.58 -12.20 13.97
CA TYR A 94 15.38 -13.01 13.93
C TYR A 94 15.17 -13.67 12.56
N VAL A 95 15.29 -12.92 11.47
CA VAL A 95 15.20 -13.43 10.09
C VAL A 95 16.18 -14.58 9.84
N LYS A 96 17.42 -14.46 10.35
CA LYS A 96 18.41 -15.55 10.28
C LYS A 96 17.98 -16.78 11.08
N THR A 97 17.41 -16.58 12.27
CA THR A 97 16.96 -17.69 13.15
C THR A 97 15.82 -18.49 12.51
N VAL A 98 14.85 -17.82 11.95
CA VAL A 98 13.69 -18.46 11.31
C VAL A 98 13.97 -18.92 9.88
N ARG A 99 15.17 -18.70 9.38
CA ARG A 99 15.63 -19.13 8.04
C ARG A 99 14.71 -18.68 6.91
N ILE A 100 14.16 -17.46 7.00
CA ILE A 100 13.40 -16.88 5.91
C ILE A 100 14.29 -16.81 4.69
N LYS A 101 13.84 -17.43 3.59
CA LYS A 101 14.58 -17.41 2.34
C LYS A 101 14.60 -15.97 1.81
N LYS A 102 15.77 -15.51 1.39
CA LYS A 102 15.87 -14.31 0.57
C LYS A 102 15.12 -14.55 -0.73
N GLY A 103 14.57 -13.49 -1.33
CA GLY A 103 13.81 -13.58 -2.59
C GLY A 103 14.59 -14.28 -3.71
N VAL A 104 13.92 -14.56 -4.81
CA VAL A 104 14.55 -15.18 -5.98
C VAL A 104 15.39 -14.17 -6.76
N SER A 105 16.50 -14.61 -7.37
CA SER A 105 17.44 -13.72 -8.09
C SER A 105 16.75 -12.91 -9.20
N LEU A 106 15.84 -13.53 -9.96
CA LEU A 106 15.05 -12.84 -10.97
C LEU A 106 14.15 -11.74 -10.38
N GLY A 107 13.68 -11.90 -9.14
CA GLY A 107 12.89 -10.89 -8.45
C GLY A 107 13.67 -9.60 -8.18
N TYR A 108 14.95 -9.71 -7.84
CA TYR A 108 15.82 -8.53 -7.65
C TYR A 108 16.06 -7.80 -8.98
N ILE A 109 16.36 -8.55 -10.05
CA ILE A 109 16.60 -7.98 -11.39
C ILE A 109 15.33 -7.29 -11.90
N ALA A 110 14.17 -7.94 -11.75
CA ALA A 110 12.90 -7.40 -12.21
C ALA A 110 12.50 -6.14 -11.40
N ALA A 111 12.72 -6.14 -10.08
CA ALA A 111 12.46 -4.97 -9.24
C ALA A 111 13.40 -3.80 -9.61
N GLU A 112 14.70 -4.07 -9.83
CA GLU A 112 15.66 -3.06 -10.27
C GLU A 112 15.27 -2.46 -11.62
N ALA A 113 14.93 -3.29 -12.61
CA ALA A 113 14.47 -2.84 -13.93
C ALA A 113 13.17 -2.01 -13.82
N GLY A 114 12.21 -2.47 -13.03
CA GLY A 114 10.96 -1.76 -12.79
C GLY A 114 11.19 -0.36 -12.22
N PHE A 115 11.94 -0.26 -11.13
CA PHE A 115 12.22 1.05 -10.51
C PHE A 115 13.10 1.96 -11.36
N ARG A 116 13.95 1.42 -12.22
CA ARG A 116 14.82 2.19 -13.09
C ARG A 116 14.12 2.68 -14.36
N GLU A 117 13.28 1.87 -14.97
CA GLU A 117 12.79 2.08 -16.34
C GLU A 117 11.25 1.95 -16.45
N GLY A 118 10.57 1.51 -15.40
CA GLY A 118 9.14 1.18 -15.44
C GLY A 118 8.17 2.36 -15.33
N ALA A 119 8.64 3.61 -15.15
CA ALA A 119 7.76 4.77 -14.98
C ALA A 119 6.76 4.96 -16.13
N PRO A 120 7.16 4.89 -17.43
CA PRO A 120 6.19 5.05 -18.52
C PRO A 120 5.11 3.95 -18.52
N TRP A 121 5.49 2.71 -18.22
CA TRP A 121 4.54 1.61 -18.10
C TRP A 121 3.56 1.85 -16.94
N LEU A 122 4.05 2.34 -15.81
CA LEU A 122 3.20 2.65 -14.65
C LEU A 122 2.17 3.74 -14.99
N GLU A 123 2.58 4.81 -15.67
CA GLU A 123 1.68 5.88 -16.09
C GLU A 123 0.53 5.34 -16.96
N GLU A 124 0.82 4.50 -17.95
CA GLU A 124 -0.19 3.88 -18.81
C GLU A 124 -1.14 2.95 -18.01
N VAL A 125 -0.60 2.19 -17.07
CA VAL A 125 -1.40 1.31 -16.20
C VAL A 125 -2.30 2.11 -15.26
N LEU A 126 -1.83 3.21 -14.69
CA LEU A 126 -2.66 4.08 -13.84
C LEU A 126 -3.84 4.67 -14.63
N GLU A 127 -3.60 5.12 -15.86
CA GLU A 127 -4.67 5.60 -16.74
C GLU A 127 -5.70 4.49 -17.06
N TYR A 128 -5.20 3.29 -17.39
CA TYR A 128 -6.06 2.13 -17.65
C TYR A 128 -6.91 1.73 -16.43
N LEU A 129 -6.31 1.68 -15.25
CA LEU A 129 -7.01 1.37 -14.00
C LEU A 129 -8.07 2.41 -13.66
N LYS A 130 -7.76 3.69 -13.88
CA LYS A 130 -8.74 4.77 -13.70
C LYS A 130 -9.92 4.60 -14.65
N GLY A 131 -9.69 4.27 -15.92
CA GLY A 131 -10.74 3.99 -16.89
C GLY A 131 -11.63 2.82 -16.47
N ASN A 132 -11.05 1.77 -15.90
CA ASN A 132 -11.79 0.63 -15.35
C ASN A 132 -12.66 1.04 -14.17
N TYR A 133 -12.14 1.89 -13.27
CA TYR A 133 -12.92 2.43 -12.15
C TYR A 133 -14.12 3.26 -12.66
N ASP A 134 -13.90 4.16 -13.60
CA ASP A 134 -14.95 5.04 -14.14
C ASP A 134 -16.06 4.20 -14.81
N LEU A 135 -15.68 3.17 -15.59
CA LEU A 135 -16.62 2.23 -16.21
C LEU A 135 -17.42 1.46 -15.16
N LEU A 136 -16.74 0.87 -14.18
CA LEU A 136 -17.38 0.11 -13.10
C LEU A 136 -18.35 0.99 -12.32
N LYS A 137 -17.90 2.16 -11.89
CA LYS A 137 -18.72 3.11 -11.13
C LYS A 137 -19.97 3.49 -11.90
N LYS A 138 -19.82 3.88 -13.16
CA LYS A 138 -20.95 4.20 -14.02
C LYS A 138 -21.93 3.03 -14.15
N THR A 139 -21.42 1.85 -14.47
CA THR A 139 -22.27 0.66 -14.69
C THR A 139 -23.04 0.27 -13.43
N LEU A 140 -22.37 0.28 -12.28
CA LEU A 140 -23.02 -0.09 -11.02
C LEU A 140 -24.02 0.97 -10.56
N THR A 141 -23.70 2.26 -10.67
CA THR A 141 -24.67 3.32 -10.28
C THR A 141 -25.86 3.40 -11.19
N ASP A 142 -25.73 3.10 -12.48
CA ASP A 142 -26.85 3.02 -13.43
C ASP A 142 -27.78 1.83 -13.09
N ALA A 143 -27.21 0.69 -12.69
CA ALA A 143 -27.96 -0.53 -12.36
C ALA A 143 -28.50 -0.56 -10.92
N LEU A 144 -27.79 0.03 -9.99
CA LEU A 144 -28.04 0.01 -8.54
C LEU A 144 -27.94 1.45 -7.99
N PRO A 145 -28.99 2.28 -8.09
CA PRO A 145 -28.92 3.72 -7.76
C PRO A 145 -28.55 4.05 -6.31
N GLU A 146 -28.78 3.13 -5.36
CA GLU A 146 -28.48 3.32 -3.94
C GLU A 146 -27.11 2.76 -3.54
N ILE A 147 -26.30 2.29 -4.51
CA ILE A 147 -24.96 1.78 -4.24
C ILE A 147 -24.01 2.92 -3.86
N HIS A 148 -23.17 2.67 -2.86
CA HIS A 148 -22.10 3.60 -2.54
C HIS A 148 -20.76 3.03 -2.99
N ILE A 149 -19.98 3.83 -3.71
CA ILE A 149 -18.64 3.49 -4.21
C ILE A 149 -17.70 4.61 -3.80
N ASP A 150 -16.69 4.25 -2.99
CA ASP A 150 -15.69 5.20 -2.53
C ASP A 150 -14.87 5.79 -3.68
N PRO A 151 -14.38 7.03 -3.54
CA PRO A 151 -13.47 7.63 -4.50
C PRO A 151 -12.20 6.78 -4.67
N LEU A 152 -11.73 6.66 -5.91
CA LEU A 152 -10.44 6.03 -6.19
C LEU A 152 -9.30 7.01 -5.84
N GLU A 153 -8.75 6.90 -4.63
CA GLU A 153 -7.55 7.66 -4.23
C GLU A 153 -6.27 6.87 -4.48
N SER A 154 -6.30 5.54 -4.25
CA SER A 154 -5.16 4.64 -4.43
C SER A 154 -5.56 3.19 -4.62
N THR A 155 -4.56 2.33 -4.84
CA THR A 155 -4.66 0.89 -5.10
C THR A 155 -5.39 0.58 -6.42
N TYR A 156 -5.48 -0.68 -6.79
CA TYR A 156 -6.28 -1.16 -7.93
C TYR A 156 -7.57 -1.87 -7.46
N MET A 157 -7.93 -1.71 -6.19
CA MET A 157 -9.17 -2.23 -5.62
C MET A 157 -10.18 -1.13 -5.46
N ILE A 158 -11.44 -1.52 -5.54
CA ILE A 158 -12.57 -0.60 -5.44
C ILE A 158 -13.43 -1.09 -4.27
N TRP A 159 -13.67 -0.20 -3.31
CA TRP A 159 -14.57 -0.47 -2.20
C TRP A 159 -15.99 -0.13 -2.59
N VAL A 160 -16.88 -1.10 -2.45
CA VAL A 160 -18.29 -0.97 -2.84
C VAL A 160 -19.16 -1.39 -1.66
N ASP A 161 -20.03 -0.49 -1.21
CA ASP A 161 -21.02 -0.78 -0.19
C ASP A 161 -22.34 -1.23 -0.84
N LEU A 162 -22.70 -2.47 -0.58
CA LEU A 162 -23.92 -3.12 -1.05
C LEU A 162 -25.02 -3.19 0.02
N SER A 163 -24.88 -2.52 1.15
CA SER A 163 -25.80 -2.64 2.29
C SER A 163 -27.23 -2.25 1.99
N ALA A 164 -27.47 -1.40 0.96
CA ALA A 164 -28.80 -1.07 0.46
C ALA A 164 -29.51 -2.23 -0.24
N TYR A 165 -28.74 -3.25 -0.71
CA TYR A 165 -29.28 -4.35 -1.54
C TYR A 165 -29.13 -5.72 -0.90
N VAL A 166 -28.12 -5.90 -0.06
CA VAL A 166 -27.77 -7.21 0.53
C VAL A 166 -27.65 -7.07 2.04
N LYS A 167 -28.36 -7.92 2.77
CA LYS A 167 -28.22 -7.99 4.22
C LYS A 167 -27.00 -8.83 4.59
N PRO A 168 -26.32 -8.56 5.74
CA PRO A 168 -25.14 -9.31 6.16
C PRO A 168 -25.36 -10.84 6.20
N GLU A 169 -26.57 -11.29 6.55
CA GLU A 169 -26.91 -12.72 6.66
C GLU A 169 -27.00 -13.42 5.28
N GLN A 170 -27.00 -12.66 4.20
CA GLN A 170 -27.08 -13.18 2.82
C GLN A 170 -25.70 -13.27 2.15
N VAL A 171 -24.67 -12.78 2.83
CA VAL A 171 -23.27 -12.86 2.36
C VAL A 171 -22.65 -14.13 2.90
N VAL A 172 -22.33 -15.08 2.01
CA VAL A 172 -21.72 -16.38 2.35
C VAL A 172 -20.23 -16.38 1.98
#